data_12d8581bd09bd83ceb4faabd088915d9
#
_entry.id   12d8581bd09bd83ceb4faabd088915d9
#
_cell.length_a   1.000
_cell.length_b   1.000
_cell.length_c   1.000
_cell.angle_alpha   90.00
_cell.angle_beta   90.00
_cell.angle_gamma   90.00
#
_symmetry.space_group_name_H-M   'P 1'
#
loop_
_entity.id
_entity.type
_entity.pdbx_description
1 polymer ?
#
loop_
_entity_poly.entity_id
_entity_poly.type
_entity_poly.pdbx_seq_one_letter_code
_entity_poly.pdbx_strand_id
1 'polypeptide(L)'
;EYAAVVFFAEFVFYRIFVMIRNNTTYFKNENPDSMIRISRFFLPFLCCLTAPALAGTQTRWEVVPDSTAIVWNVREGDSHRDHIEMSGLRISAVLRYGVGADGSFRFERSIVWPMLRTIPNNTHGSLMRRFAWDVPLMLSVNENCLQQEKVRRIVLDGTMTVESDWTAVKGSLSLTRVLFPSVDEAAFCEKYILKNTGEKPLYVEIPRARSVIRTAPAKGVEGSYELVAEICGDTALMLAPRAEVAFGAFFSGRRSGDEALALNADAECAKRRALVAEWQRNLVLDTP
;
A
#
# COMPACT_ATOMS: atom_id res chain seq x y z
N GLU A 1 11.87 6.12 28.19
CA GLU A 1 10.74 5.81 27.28
C GLU A 1 10.99 6.24 25.83
N TYR A 2 11.84 7.25 25.57
CA TYR A 2 12.20 7.68 24.20
C TYR A 2 13.15 6.71 23.46
N ALA A 3 13.94 5.93 24.17
CA ALA A 3 14.94 5.04 23.56
C ALA A 3 14.33 3.80 22.85
N ALA A 4 13.13 3.35 23.25
CA ALA A 4 12.49 2.18 22.66
C ALA A 4 11.85 2.48 21.28
N VAL A 5 11.45 3.72 21.02
CA VAL A 5 10.82 4.15 19.77
C VAL A 5 11.87 4.30 18.65
N VAL A 6 13.06 4.76 18.99
CA VAL A 6 14.17 4.90 18.04
C VAL A 6 14.68 3.53 17.57
N PHE A 7 14.74 2.53 18.46
CA PHE A 7 15.19 1.19 18.12
C PHE A 7 14.26 0.46 17.15
N PHE A 8 12.95 0.75 17.19
CA PHE A 8 11.97 0.11 16.30
C PHE A 8 12.01 0.73 14.90
N ALA A 9 12.27 2.03 14.78
CA ALA A 9 12.39 2.71 13.50
C ALA A 9 13.65 2.25 12.72
N GLU A 10 14.79 2.08 13.38
CA GLU A 10 16.01 1.58 12.74
C GLU A 10 15.86 0.13 12.24
N PHE A 11 15.12 -0.73 12.97
CA PHE A 11 14.94 -2.12 12.58
C PHE A 11 14.05 -2.29 11.34
N VAL A 12 13.08 -1.41 11.14
CA VAL A 12 12.18 -1.42 9.98
C VAL A 12 12.91 -0.91 8.72
N PHE A 13 13.72 0.14 8.83
CA PHE A 13 14.51 0.66 7.71
C PHE A 13 15.59 -0.33 7.25
N TYR A 14 16.27 -1.01 8.18
CA TYR A 14 17.29 -2.00 7.85
C TYR A 14 16.73 -3.22 7.11
N ARG A 15 15.52 -3.67 7.42
CA ARG A 15 14.87 -4.79 6.72
C ARG A 15 14.41 -4.45 5.30
N ILE A 16 13.94 -3.25 5.04
CA ILE A 16 13.58 -2.81 3.68
C ILE A 16 14.82 -2.79 2.78
N PHE A 17 15.96 -2.35 3.29
CA PHE A 17 17.20 -2.28 2.53
C PHE A 17 17.85 -3.67 2.29
N VAL A 18 17.75 -4.59 3.23
CA VAL A 18 18.32 -5.96 3.12
C VAL A 18 17.49 -6.82 2.17
N MET A 19 16.18 -6.65 2.04
CA MET A 19 15.36 -7.41 1.09
C MET A 19 15.65 -7.08 -0.38
N ILE A 20 16.09 -5.86 -0.68
CA ILE A 20 16.45 -5.47 -2.07
C ILE A 20 17.79 -6.10 -2.49
N ARG A 21 18.67 -6.47 -1.56
CA ARG A 21 20.03 -6.94 -1.84
C ARG A 21 20.18 -8.46 -2.00
N ASN A 22 19.23 -9.28 -1.59
CA ASN A 22 19.41 -10.74 -1.47
C ASN A 22 18.71 -11.60 -2.54
N ASN A 23 18.37 -11.06 -3.70
CA ASN A 23 17.79 -11.88 -4.79
C ASN A 23 18.86 -12.37 -5.79
N THR A 24 20.06 -12.71 -5.30
CA THR A 24 21.05 -13.43 -6.10
C THR A 24 21.07 -14.89 -5.68
N THR A 25 20.33 -15.72 -6.39
CA THR A 25 20.29 -17.16 -6.19
C THR A 25 21.59 -17.77 -6.71
N TYR A 26 22.45 -18.26 -5.83
CA TYR A 26 23.57 -19.13 -6.18
C TYR A 26 23.06 -20.55 -6.38
N PHE A 27 23.09 -21.02 -7.62
CA PHE A 27 23.03 -22.45 -7.91
C PHE A 27 24.45 -23.00 -7.83
N LYS A 28 24.72 -23.82 -6.82
CA LYS A 28 25.93 -24.64 -6.73
C LYS A 28 25.63 -25.96 -7.42
N ASN A 29 26.24 -26.19 -8.57
CA ASN A 29 26.21 -27.50 -9.22
C ASN A 29 27.53 -28.21 -8.94
N GLU A 30 27.46 -29.29 -8.16
CA GLU A 30 28.55 -30.25 -7.98
C GLU A 30 28.36 -31.39 -8.97
N ASN A 31 29.28 -31.54 -9.92
CA ASN A 31 29.80 -32.84 -10.33
C ASN A 31 31.04 -32.68 -11.24
N PRO A 32 32.18 -33.28 -10.88
CA PRO A 32 33.35 -33.32 -11.75
C PRO A 32 33.34 -34.62 -12.55
N ASP A 33 33.94 -34.57 -13.72
CA ASP A 33 34.33 -35.66 -14.62
C ASP A 33 33.51 -35.79 -15.93
N SER A 34 34.00 -35.09 -16.95
CA SER A 34 34.15 -35.68 -18.28
C SER A 34 35.02 -34.79 -19.17
N MET A 35 36.26 -35.23 -19.36
CA MET A 35 37.16 -34.69 -20.40
C MET A 35 36.67 -35.12 -21.77
N ILE A 36 36.31 -34.17 -22.62
CA ILE A 36 36.18 -34.40 -24.07
C ILE A 36 37.24 -33.57 -24.80
N ARG A 37 38.18 -34.31 -25.42
CA ARG A 37 39.15 -33.75 -26.38
C ARG A 37 38.41 -33.36 -27.67
N ILE A 38 38.50 -32.09 -28.08
CA ILE A 38 38.09 -31.68 -29.42
C ILE A 38 39.27 -31.11 -30.17
N SER A 39 39.50 -31.79 -31.31
CA SER A 39 40.50 -31.56 -32.33
C SER A 39 40.33 -30.19 -33.00
N ARG A 40 41.49 -29.58 -33.33
CA ARG A 40 41.60 -28.31 -34.06
C ARG A 40 41.14 -28.48 -35.50
N PHE A 41 40.13 -27.68 -35.91
CA PHE A 41 39.97 -27.29 -37.30
C PHE A 41 39.72 -25.77 -37.33
N PHE A 42 40.63 -25.09 -38.01
CA PHE A 42 40.56 -23.68 -38.32
C PHE A 42 39.54 -23.45 -39.45
N LEU A 43 38.55 -22.60 -39.20
CA LEU A 43 37.80 -21.91 -40.24
C LEU A 43 37.56 -20.46 -39.75
N PRO A 44 37.93 -19.43 -40.50
CA PRO A 44 37.65 -18.06 -40.12
C PRO A 44 36.19 -17.76 -40.43
N PHE A 45 35.33 -17.83 -39.41
CA PHE A 45 33.96 -17.32 -39.50
C PHE A 45 33.95 -15.90 -38.98
N LEU A 46 33.71 -14.97 -39.87
CA LEU A 46 33.48 -13.54 -39.58
C LEU A 46 32.23 -13.42 -38.73
N CYS A 47 32.39 -13.48 -37.41
CA CYS A 47 31.30 -13.30 -36.46
C CYS A 47 31.03 -11.80 -36.31
N CYS A 48 29.95 -11.31 -36.92
CA CYS A 48 29.35 -10.06 -36.55
C CYS A 48 29.08 -10.09 -35.02
N LEU A 49 29.87 -9.35 -34.28
CA LEU A 49 29.64 -9.04 -32.86
C LEU A 49 28.37 -8.22 -32.76
N THR A 50 27.20 -8.83 -32.76
CA THR A 50 26.04 -8.29 -32.12
C THR A 50 26.30 -8.44 -30.61
N ALA A 51 26.88 -7.42 -30.02
CA ALA A 51 26.89 -7.33 -28.56
C ALA A 51 25.44 -7.52 -28.09
N PRO A 52 25.13 -8.50 -27.21
CA PRO A 52 23.85 -8.52 -26.58
C PRO A 52 23.79 -7.19 -25.83
N ALA A 53 22.85 -6.30 -26.21
CA ALA A 53 22.52 -5.19 -25.39
C ALA A 53 22.22 -5.81 -24.02
N LEU A 54 23.03 -5.52 -23.03
CA LEU A 54 22.72 -5.78 -21.64
C LEU A 54 21.41 -5.03 -21.41
N ALA A 55 20.29 -5.74 -21.57
CA ALA A 55 19.01 -5.29 -21.09
C ALA A 55 19.21 -5.15 -19.59
N GLY A 56 19.57 -3.94 -19.15
CA GLY A 56 19.65 -3.61 -17.74
C GLY A 56 18.34 -4.08 -17.14
N THR A 57 18.40 -4.89 -16.11
CA THR A 57 17.23 -5.29 -15.34
C THR A 57 16.63 -4.00 -14.80
N GLN A 58 15.63 -3.48 -15.52
CA GLN A 58 14.99 -2.24 -15.17
C GLN A 58 14.32 -2.47 -13.81
N THR A 59 14.84 -1.82 -12.80
CA THR A 59 14.29 -1.91 -11.44
C THR A 59 12.85 -1.41 -11.48
N ARG A 60 11.93 -2.14 -10.86
CA ARG A 60 10.52 -1.74 -10.77
C ARG A 60 10.36 -0.45 -9.98
N TRP A 61 11.08 -0.34 -8.89
CA TRP A 61 11.08 0.81 -8.02
C TRP A 61 12.20 1.77 -8.40
N GLU A 62 11.85 3.02 -8.53
CA GLU A 62 12.77 4.13 -8.83
C GLU A 62 12.77 5.08 -7.63
N VAL A 63 13.96 5.51 -7.21
CA VAL A 63 14.09 6.57 -6.20
C VAL A 63 13.84 7.91 -6.89
N VAL A 64 12.97 8.73 -6.32
CA VAL A 64 12.74 10.07 -6.84
C VAL A 64 13.90 10.97 -6.40
N PRO A 65 14.65 11.59 -7.33
CA PRO A 65 15.74 12.50 -6.98
C PRO A 65 15.25 13.60 -6.02
N ASP A 66 16.10 13.98 -5.08
CA ASP A 66 15.82 15.00 -4.06
C ASP A 66 14.59 14.75 -3.19
N SER A 67 14.18 13.47 -3.10
CA SER A 67 13.01 13.02 -2.34
C SER A 67 13.32 11.69 -1.66
N THR A 68 12.60 11.38 -0.59
CA THR A 68 12.64 10.07 0.08
C THR A 68 11.61 9.10 -0.48
N ALA A 69 10.90 9.50 -1.52
CA ALA A 69 9.90 8.68 -2.18
C ALA A 69 10.53 7.64 -3.10
N ILE A 70 9.95 6.44 -3.09
CA ILE A 70 10.16 5.45 -4.14
C ILE A 70 8.89 5.29 -4.95
N VAL A 71 9.04 5.14 -6.24
CA VAL A 71 7.93 5.14 -7.21
C VAL A 71 8.01 3.92 -8.10
N TRP A 72 6.88 3.28 -8.28
CA TRP A 72 6.67 2.30 -9.34
C TRP A 72 5.73 2.87 -10.38
N ASN A 73 6.25 3.21 -11.56
CA ASN A 73 5.46 3.53 -12.73
C ASN A 73 5.08 2.22 -13.42
N VAL A 74 3.79 1.86 -13.33
CA VAL A 74 3.26 0.59 -13.83
C VAL A 74 3.16 0.65 -15.36
N ARG A 75 3.76 -0.34 -16.04
CA ARG A 75 3.72 -0.48 -17.49
C ARG A 75 2.72 -1.56 -17.87
N GLU A 76 2.32 -1.56 -19.13
CA GLU A 76 1.47 -2.60 -19.67
C GLU A 76 2.15 -3.99 -19.53
N GLY A 77 1.42 -4.95 -19.01
CA GLY A 77 1.92 -6.30 -18.73
C GLY A 77 2.70 -6.46 -17.43
N ASP A 78 3.03 -5.37 -16.72
CA ASP A 78 3.64 -5.48 -15.39
C ASP A 78 2.71 -6.25 -14.45
N SER A 79 3.28 -7.26 -13.77
CA SER A 79 2.56 -8.01 -12.74
C SER A 79 3.47 -8.22 -11.55
N HIS A 80 2.98 -7.84 -10.36
CA HIS A 80 3.73 -8.02 -9.12
C HIS A 80 2.81 -8.04 -7.91
N ARG A 81 3.24 -8.79 -6.90
CA ARG A 81 2.60 -8.82 -5.58
C ARG A 81 3.66 -8.58 -4.52
N ASP A 82 3.30 -7.76 -3.54
CA ASP A 82 4.19 -7.43 -2.43
C ASP A 82 3.38 -7.07 -1.19
N HIS A 83 4.09 -6.72 -0.13
CA HIS A 83 3.47 -6.18 1.07
C HIS A 83 4.33 -5.06 1.65
N ILE A 84 3.69 -4.14 2.36
CA ILE A 84 4.33 -3.07 3.11
C ILE A 84 3.74 -3.01 4.52
N GLU A 85 4.58 -2.72 5.49
CA GLU A 85 4.19 -2.48 6.87
C GLU A 85 4.29 -1.00 7.18
N MET A 86 3.25 -0.45 7.80
CA MET A 86 3.21 0.95 8.24
C MET A 86 2.67 1.02 9.66
N SER A 87 3.25 1.92 10.49
CA SER A 87 2.85 2.08 11.88
C SER A 87 2.62 3.55 12.24
N GLY A 88 1.71 3.77 13.17
CA GLY A 88 1.55 4.95 14.00
C GLY A 88 1.83 4.60 15.46
N LEU A 89 1.50 5.48 16.39
CA LEU A 89 1.73 5.25 17.83
C LEU A 89 0.84 4.13 18.40
N ARG A 90 -0.39 3.97 17.89
CA ARG A 90 -1.40 3.07 18.46
C ARG A 90 -1.88 2.00 17.49
N ILE A 91 -1.34 1.97 16.27
CA ILE A 91 -1.79 1.08 15.22
C ILE A 91 -0.64 0.68 14.32
N SER A 92 -0.71 -0.54 13.79
CA SER A 92 0.14 -1.00 12.69
C SER A 92 -0.74 -1.66 11.63
N ALA A 93 -0.31 -1.57 10.38
CA ALA A 93 -0.99 -2.21 9.27
C ALA A 93 0.00 -2.93 8.36
N VAL A 94 -0.36 -4.15 7.97
CA VAL A 94 0.31 -4.90 6.91
C VAL A 94 -0.60 -4.83 5.68
N LEU A 95 -0.15 -4.13 4.66
CA LEU A 95 -0.85 -3.97 3.40
C LEU A 95 -0.27 -4.96 2.39
N ARG A 96 -1.06 -5.95 1.99
CA ARG A 96 -0.73 -6.81 0.87
C ARG A 96 -1.37 -6.24 -0.38
N TYR A 97 -0.56 -5.99 -1.39
CA TYR A 97 -1.02 -5.40 -2.63
C TYR A 97 -0.44 -6.12 -3.85
N GLY A 98 -1.07 -5.94 -4.97
CA GLY A 98 -0.57 -6.46 -6.24
C GLY A 98 -1.22 -5.76 -7.41
N VAL A 99 -0.45 -5.70 -8.49
CA VAL A 99 -0.92 -5.29 -9.81
C VAL A 99 -0.96 -6.52 -10.68
N GLY A 100 -2.09 -6.76 -11.35
CA GLY A 100 -2.23 -7.82 -12.35
C GLY A 100 -1.65 -7.38 -13.70
N ALA A 101 -1.36 -8.34 -14.58
CA ALA A 101 -0.90 -8.05 -15.95
C ALA A 101 -1.91 -7.23 -16.77
N ASP A 102 -3.17 -7.24 -16.37
CA ASP A 102 -4.27 -6.43 -16.92
C ASP A 102 -4.33 -5.01 -16.33
N GLY A 103 -3.43 -4.69 -15.39
CA GLY A 103 -3.40 -3.43 -14.65
C GLY A 103 -4.34 -3.38 -13.45
N SER A 104 -5.10 -4.45 -13.15
CA SER A 104 -5.99 -4.50 -12.00
C SER A 104 -5.23 -4.40 -10.69
N PHE A 105 -5.80 -3.68 -9.71
CA PHE A 105 -5.23 -3.58 -8.37
C PHE A 105 -5.92 -4.56 -7.42
N ARG A 106 -5.12 -5.26 -6.64
CA ARG A 106 -5.58 -6.10 -5.54
C ARG A 106 -4.99 -5.59 -4.25
N PHE A 107 -5.84 -5.45 -3.25
CA PHE A 107 -5.45 -4.86 -1.99
C PHE A 107 -6.13 -5.56 -0.81
N GLU A 108 -5.34 -5.86 0.21
CA GLU A 108 -5.79 -6.45 1.45
C GLU A 108 -5.06 -5.78 2.62
N ARG A 109 -5.77 -5.46 3.67
CA ARG A 109 -5.22 -4.88 4.88
C ARG A 109 -5.40 -5.79 6.08
N SER A 110 -4.31 -6.03 6.81
CA SER A 110 -4.31 -6.63 8.14
C SER A 110 -3.90 -5.58 9.15
N ILE A 111 -4.79 -5.23 10.06
CA ILE A 111 -4.59 -4.14 11.02
C ILE A 111 -4.33 -4.76 12.39
N VAL A 112 -3.35 -4.22 13.09
CA VAL A 112 -2.92 -4.62 14.42
C VAL A 112 -3.07 -3.44 15.38
N TRP A 113 -3.74 -3.67 16.49
CA TRP A 113 -3.86 -2.73 17.60
C TRP A 113 -3.00 -3.22 18.76
N PRO A 114 -1.77 -2.70 18.94
CA PRO A 114 -0.83 -3.18 19.95
C PRO A 114 -1.35 -3.03 21.38
N MET A 115 -2.20 -2.03 21.62
CA MET A 115 -2.77 -1.74 22.94
C MET A 115 -4.01 -2.58 23.26
N LEU A 116 -4.67 -3.18 22.27
CA LEU A 116 -5.81 -4.07 22.48
C LEU A 116 -5.29 -5.50 22.62
N ARG A 117 -5.06 -5.92 23.86
CA ARG A 117 -4.42 -7.20 24.17
C ARG A 117 -5.44 -8.35 24.24
N THR A 118 -5.06 -9.50 23.65
CA THR A 118 -5.91 -10.70 23.65
C THR A 118 -5.37 -11.82 24.54
N ILE A 119 -6.28 -12.58 25.16
CA ILE A 119 -5.95 -13.61 26.16
C ILE A 119 -5.62 -14.99 25.56
N PRO A 120 -5.91 -15.43 24.37
CA PRO A 120 -5.87 -16.86 24.07
C PRO A 120 -4.48 -17.44 23.84
N ASN A 121 -3.42 -16.69 24.05
CA ASN A 121 -2.07 -17.24 24.05
C ASN A 121 -1.32 -16.77 25.30
N ASN A 122 -0.33 -17.55 25.71
CA ASN A 122 0.48 -17.27 26.90
C ASN A 122 1.24 -15.93 26.84
N THR A 123 1.22 -15.23 25.72
CA THR A 123 1.97 -14.00 25.48
C THR A 123 1.07 -12.75 25.43
N HIS A 124 -0.25 -12.88 25.60
CA HIS A 124 -1.20 -11.77 25.46
C HIS A 124 -0.96 -10.97 24.16
N GLY A 125 -1.14 -11.64 23.03
CA GLY A 125 -0.90 -11.04 21.71
C GLY A 125 -1.76 -9.81 21.45
N SER A 126 -1.31 -8.94 20.54
CA SER A 126 -2.08 -7.79 20.06
C SER A 126 -3.28 -8.23 19.23
N LEU A 127 -4.38 -7.53 19.33
CA LEU A 127 -5.55 -7.77 18.48
C LEU A 127 -5.21 -7.45 17.03
N MET A 128 -5.47 -8.39 16.15
CA MET A 128 -5.29 -8.24 14.71
C MET A 128 -6.60 -8.57 13.99
N ARG A 129 -6.89 -7.82 12.95
CA ARG A 129 -8.03 -8.10 12.07
C ARG A 129 -7.69 -7.82 10.61
N ARG A 130 -8.10 -8.73 9.73
CA ARG A 130 -8.11 -8.53 8.29
C ARG A 130 -9.44 -7.94 7.85
N PHE A 131 -9.39 -6.92 6.99
CA PHE A 131 -10.56 -6.32 6.38
C PHE A 131 -10.49 -6.48 4.86
N ALA A 132 -11.55 -7.04 4.29
CA ALA A 132 -11.67 -7.31 2.86
C ALA A 132 -12.55 -6.28 2.12
N TRP A 133 -12.72 -5.10 2.69
CA TRP A 133 -13.49 -4.03 2.03
C TRP A 133 -12.72 -3.49 0.83
N ASP A 134 -13.33 -3.56 -0.34
CA ASP A 134 -12.85 -2.88 -1.53
C ASP A 134 -13.72 -1.63 -1.74
N VAL A 135 -13.26 -0.52 -1.16
CA VAL A 135 -14.01 0.74 -1.11
C VAL A 135 -14.38 1.26 -2.51
N PRO A 136 -13.50 1.24 -3.52
CA PRO A 136 -13.85 1.67 -4.88
C PRO A 136 -15.02 0.90 -5.50
N LEU A 137 -15.14 -0.39 -5.22
CA LEU A 137 -16.26 -1.20 -5.74
C LEU A 137 -17.61 -0.88 -5.09
N MET A 138 -17.60 -0.13 -3.99
CA MET A 138 -18.81 0.33 -3.31
C MET A 138 -19.33 1.67 -3.87
N LEU A 139 -18.55 2.32 -4.75
CA LEU A 139 -18.95 3.55 -5.41
C LEU A 139 -19.90 3.27 -6.58
N SER A 140 -20.82 4.18 -6.83
CA SER A 140 -21.65 4.18 -8.03
C SER A 140 -21.33 5.40 -8.89
N VAL A 141 -21.20 5.19 -10.19
CA VAL A 141 -21.00 6.24 -11.17
C VAL A 141 -21.99 6.03 -12.31
N ASN A 142 -22.87 7.00 -12.55
CA ASN A 142 -24.00 6.88 -13.48
C ASN A 142 -24.81 5.59 -13.21
N GLU A 143 -25.14 5.34 -11.93
CA GLU A 143 -25.92 4.19 -11.45
C GLU A 143 -25.22 2.82 -11.66
N ASN A 144 -23.93 2.80 -11.94
CA ASN A 144 -23.17 1.57 -12.15
C ASN A 144 -21.94 1.53 -11.24
N CYS A 145 -21.55 0.32 -10.83
CA CYS A 145 -20.28 0.11 -10.13
C CYS A 145 -19.10 0.44 -11.05
N LEU A 146 -17.97 0.86 -10.44
CA LEU A 146 -16.72 1.06 -11.15
C LEU A 146 -16.22 -0.25 -11.75
N GLN A 147 -15.75 -0.20 -12.98
CA GLN A 147 -15.26 -1.37 -13.73
C GLN A 147 -13.86 -1.09 -14.27
N GLN A 148 -13.07 -2.15 -14.47
CA GLN A 148 -11.78 -2.10 -15.15
C GLN A 148 -10.82 -1.02 -14.61
N GLU A 149 -10.23 -1.33 -13.48
CA GLU A 149 -9.12 -0.54 -12.93
C GLU A 149 -7.84 -0.78 -13.74
N LYS A 150 -7.10 0.31 -13.97
CA LYS A 150 -5.72 0.27 -14.47
C LYS A 150 -4.84 1.13 -13.58
N VAL A 151 -3.98 0.49 -12.79
CA VAL A 151 -2.98 1.18 -11.99
C VAL A 151 -1.96 1.81 -12.90
N ARG A 152 -1.67 3.08 -12.68
CA ARG A 152 -0.63 3.84 -13.39
C ARG A 152 0.64 3.96 -12.57
N ARG A 153 0.48 4.16 -11.26
CA ARG A 153 1.59 4.54 -10.40
C ARG A 153 1.34 4.14 -8.95
N ILE A 154 2.40 3.70 -8.29
CA ILE A 154 2.43 3.49 -6.83
C ILE A 154 3.58 4.30 -6.26
N VAL A 155 3.34 5.07 -5.21
CA VAL A 155 4.33 5.90 -4.51
C VAL A 155 4.37 5.51 -3.05
N LEU A 156 5.55 5.33 -2.51
CA LEU A 156 5.81 5.11 -1.09
C LEU A 156 6.68 6.26 -0.58
N ASP A 157 6.10 7.09 0.28
CA ASP A 157 6.72 8.31 0.84
C ASP A 157 6.37 8.51 2.32
N GLY A 158 6.22 7.41 3.07
CA GLY A 158 5.64 7.39 4.42
C GLY A 158 4.13 7.21 4.42
N THR A 159 3.51 7.33 3.25
CA THR A 159 2.18 6.84 2.89
C THR A 159 2.30 5.88 1.71
N MET A 160 1.26 5.10 1.42
CA MET A 160 1.15 4.39 0.15
C MET A 160 0.11 5.09 -0.71
N THR A 161 0.55 5.73 -1.80
CA THR A 161 -0.33 6.34 -2.78
C THR A 161 -0.46 5.46 -4.01
N VAL A 162 -1.68 5.15 -4.43
CA VAL A 162 -1.99 4.37 -5.64
C VAL A 162 -2.84 5.22 -6.55
N GLU A 163 -2.35 5.48 -7.75
CA GLU A 163 -3.04 6.21 -8.80
C GLU A 163 -3.52 5.25 -9.88
N SER A 164 -4.81 5.25 -10.16
CA SER A 164 -5.44 4.38 -11.16
C SER A 164 -6.41 5.13 -12.04
N ASP A 165 -6.55 4.66 -13.27
CA ASP A 165 -7.64 5.02 -14.15
C ASP A 165 -8.74 3.97 -14.05
N TRP A 166 -9.99 4.43 -14.07
CA TRP A 166 -11.17 3.59 -14.03
C TRP A 166 -12.04 3.88 -15.24
N THR A 167 -12.50 2.82 -15.87
CA THR A 167 -13.54 2.90 -16.89
C THR A 167 -14.89 2.81 -16.19
N ALA A 168 -15.69 3.85 -16.34
CA ALA A 168 -17.10 3.84 -15.93
C ALA A 168 -17.99 3.78 -17.16
N VAL A 169 -19.24 3.39 -16.97
CA VAL A 169 -20.24 3.43 -18.05
C VAL A 169 -20.41 4.90 -18.49
N LYS A 170 -20.06 5.18 -19.73
CA LYS A 170 -20.14 6.51 -20.35
C LYS A 170 -19.24 7.58 -19.71
N GLY A 171 -18.11 7.20 -19.11
CA GLY A 171 -17.21 8.18 -18.52
C GLY A 171 -15.83 7.64 -18.22
N SER A 172 -14.91 8.54 -17.98
CA SER A 172 -13.53 8.24 -17.56
C SER A 172 -13.25 8.92 -16.23
N LEU A 173 -12.64 8.17 -15.33
CA LEU A 173 -12.32 8.60 -13.98
C LEU A 173 -10.85 8.27 -13.67
N SER A 174 -10.23 9.06 -12.82
CA SER A 174 -9.05 8.65 -12.09
C SER A 174 -9.35 8.57 -10.59
N LEU A 175 -8.73 7.62 -9.93
CA LEU A 175 -8.84 7.44 -8.49
C LEU A 175 -7.45 7.44 -7.88
N THR A 176 -7.25 8.30 -6.90
CA THR A 176 -6.05 8.30 -6.06
C THR A 176 -6.45 7.76 -4.69
N ARG A 177 -5.78 6.70 -4.24
CA ARG A 177 -5.86 6.17 -2.89
C ARG A 177 -4.62 6.61 -2.12
N VAL A 178 -4.79 7.20 -0.95
CA VAL A 178 -3.69 7.48 -0.01
C VAL A 178 -3.95 6.69 1.25
N LEU A 179 -3.09 5.71 1.53
CA LEU A 179 -3.24 4.71 2.57
C LEU A 179 -2.18 4.95 3.64
N PHE A 180 -2.58 5.10 4.90
CA PHE A 180 -1.65 5.41 5.98
C PHE A 180 -2.26 5.11 7.37
N PRO A 181 -1.44 4.74 8.36
CA PRO A 181 -1.89 4.72 9.76
C PRO A 181 -1.99 6.15 10.30
N SER A 182 -3.00 6.44 11.12
CA SER A 182 -3.02 7.67 11.92
C SER A 182 -1.75 7.77 12.77
N VAL A 183 -1.29 8.97 13.02
CA VAL A 183 -0.09 9.24 13.83
C VAL A 183 -0.36 8.88 15.29
N ASP A 184 -1.47 9.34 15.84
CA ASP A 184 -1.80 9.34 17.27
C ASP A 184 -3.05 8.53 17.63
N GLU A 185 -3.92 8.22 16.65
CA GLU A 185 -5.15 7.48 16.87
C GLU A 185 -5.02 5.98 16.56
N ALA A 186 -5.89 5.17 17.15
CA ALA A 186 -5.96 3.73 16.90
C ALA A 186 -6.74 3.42 15.61
N ALA A 187 -6.39 4.10 14.51
CA ALA A 187 -7.08 4.05 13.23
C ALA A 187 -6.13 3.95 12.04
N PHE A 188 -6.45 3.06 11.10
CA PHE A 188 -5.88 3.07 9.76
C PHE A 188 -6.80 3.89 8.86
N CYS A 189 -6.22 4.82 8.12
CA CYS A 189 -6.91 5.81 7.32
C CYS A 189 -6.67 5.58 5.84
N GLU A 190 -7.71 5.74 5.06
CA GLU A 190 -7.68 5.71 3.61
C GLU A 190 -8.37 6.97 3.09
N LYS A 191 -7.62 7.81 2.39
CA LYS A 191 -8.17 8.96 1.67
C LYS A 191 -8.31 8.60 0.21
N TYR A 192 -9.47 8.86 -0.34
CA TYR A 192 -9.80 8.64 -1.74
C TYR A 192 -10.07 9.97 -2.41
N ILE A 193 -9.52 10.17 -3.61
CA ILE A 193 -9.78 11.33 -4.46
C ILE A 193 -10.24 10.80 -5.81
N LEU A 194 -11.50 11.01 -6.11
CA LEU A 194 -12.11 10.62 -7.37
C LEU A 194 -12.21 11.85 -8.28
N LYS A 195 -11.63 11.76 -9.47
CA LYS A 195 -11.60 12.88 -10.44
C LYS A 195 -12.25 12.47 -11.75
N ASN A 196 -13.13 13.29 -12.25
CA ASN A 196 -13.68 13.16 -13.60
C ASN A 196 -12.62 13.60 -14.63
N THR A 197 -12.08 12.66 -15.38
CA THR A 197 -11.08 12.93 -16.43
C THR A 197 -11.72 13.15 -17.81
N GLY A 198 -13.01 12.89 -17.93
CA GLY A 198 -13.80 13.08 -19.15
C GLY A 198 -14.25 14.52 -19.38
N GLU A 199 -15.04 14.71 -20.42
CA GLU A 199 -15.59 16.01 -20.84
C GLU A 199 -17.08 16.20 -20.49
N LYS A 200 -17.71 15.15 -19.95
CA LYS A 200 -19.11 15.17 -19.54
C LYS A 200 -19.22 15.06 -18.03
N PRO A 201 -20.22 15.69 -17.40
CA PRO A 201 -20.47 15.51 -15.98
C PRO A 201 -20.86 14.05 -15.69
N LEU A 202 -20.47 13.57 -14.51
CA LEU A 202 -20.75 12.22 -14.01
C LEU A 202 -21.57 12.32 -12.74
N TYR A 203 -22.63 11.54 -12.64
CA TYR A 203 -23.35 11.37 -11.39
C TYR A 203 -22.58 10.36 -10.54
N VAL A 204 -22.16 10.76 -9.34
CA VAL A 204 -21.35 9.96 -8.43
C VAL A 204 -22.08 9.80 -7.10
N GLU A 205 -22.14 8.58 -6.62
CA GLU A 205 -22.64 8.24 -5.28
C GLU A 205 -21.52 7.60 -4.47
N ILE A 206 -21.24 8.21 -3.32
CA ILE A 206 -20.28 7.72 -2.33
C ILE A 206 -21.11 7.23 -1.13
N PRO A 207 -21.19 5.92 -0.88
CA PRO A 207 -22.05 5.40 0.15
C PRO A 207 -21.52 5.72 1.53
N ARG A 208 -22.43 5.86 2.48
CA ARG A 208 -22.11 5.74 3.90
C ARG A 208 -22.22 4.27 4.29
N ALA A 209 -21.12 3.66 4.68
CA ALA A 209 -21.10 2.28 5.12
C ALA A 209 -20.37 2.16 6.46
N ARG A 210 -20.91 1.35 7.37
CA ARG A 210 -20.31 1.11 8.67
C ARG A 210 -20.52 -0.32 9.13
N SER A 211 -19.44 -0.97 9.55
CA SER A 211 -19.44 -2.29 10.17
C SER A 211 -18.79 -2.22 11.54
N VAL A 212 -19.41 -2.82 12.55
CA VAL A 212 -18.87 -2.91 13.90
C VAL A 212 -18.74 -4.37 14.30
N ILE A 213 -17.55 -4.77 14.66
CA ILE A 213 -17.23 -6.12 15.13
C ILE A 213 -16.87 -6.01 16.61
N ARG A 214 -17.58 -6.75 17.46
CA ARG A 214 -17.28 -6.85 18.90
C ARG A 214 -16.62 -8.17 19.23
N THR A 215 -15.51 -8.12 19.96
CA THR A 215 -14.87 -9.33 20.48
C THR A 215 -15.61 -9.84 21.72
N ALA A 216 -15.57 -11.16 21.96
CA ALA A 216 -16.10 -11.71 23.21
C ALA A 216 -15.27 -11.18 24.40
N PRO A 217 -15.90 -10.79 25.52
CA PRO A 217 -15.18 -10.24 26.69
C PRO A 217 -14.08 -11.16 27.22
N ALA A 218 -14.30 -12.47 27.18
CA ALA A 218 -13.32 -13.48 27.65
C ALA A 218 -12.07 -13.58 26.76
N LYS A 219 -12.05 -12.92 25.60
CA LYS A 219 -10.91 -12.92 24.66
C LYS A 219 -10.03 -11.68 24.79
N GLY A 220 -10.44 -10.68 25.51
CA GLY A 220 -9.66 -9.44 25.72
C GLY A 220 -9.14 -9.35 27.15
N VAL A 221 -7.91 -8.88 27.32
CA VAL A 221 -7.33 -8.61 28.65
C VAL A 221 -8.17 -7.57 29.41
N GLU A 222 -8.72 -6.60 28.68
CA GLU A 222 -9.50 -5.50 29.23
C GLU A 222 -10.98 -5.63 28.86
N GLY A 223 -11.45 -6.86 28.62
CA GLY A 223 -12.82 -7.15 28.24
C GLY A 223 -13.06 -7.11 26.74
N SER A 224 -14.20 -6.62 26.30
CA SER A 224 -14.59 -6.56 24.90
C SER A 224 -13.99 -5.37 24.16
N TYR A 225 -13.61 -5.59 22.92
CA TYR A 225 -13.14 -4.55 22.01
C TYR A 225 -14.13 -4.34 20.86
N GLU A 226 -14.23 -3.13 20.38
CA GLU A 226 -14.98 -2.77 19.19
C GLU A 226 -14.02 -2.42 18.05
N LEU A 227 -14.15 -3.13 16.90
CA LEU A 227 -13.45 -2.82 15.67
C LEU A 227 -14.47 -2.24 14.69
N VAL A 228 -14.18 -1.05 14.20
CA VAL A 228 -15.07 -0.30 13.30
C VAL A 228 -14.41 -0.15 11.95
N ALA A 229 -15.10 -0.56 10.89
CA ALA A 229 -14.77 -0.20 9.52
C ALA A 229 -15.89 0.72 9.01
N GLU A 230 -15.53 1.90 8.49
CA GLU A 230 -16.51 2.88 8.03
C GLU A 230 -16.02 3.66 6.80
N ILE A 231 -16.95 3.99 5.92
CA ILE A 231 -16.78 4.94 4.82
C ILE A 231 -17.58 6.19 5.18
N CYS A 232 -16.88 7.31 5.24
CA CYS A 232 -17.49 8.62 5.46
C CYS A 232 -17.91 9.21 4.12
N GLY A 233 -19.03 8.74 3.60
CA GLY A 233 -19.66 9.18 2.37
C GLY A 233 -21.02 9.78 2.64
N ASP A 234 -22.06 9.23 2.03
CA ASP A 234 -23.43 9.75 2.02
C ASP A 234 -23.55 11.01 1.15
N THR A 235 -22.85 10.98 0.02
CA THR A 235 -22.81 12.09 -0.92
C THR A 235 -23.20 11.57 -2.29
N ALA A 236 -24.24 12.22 -2.86
CA ALA A 236 -24.63 12.04 -4.26
C ALA A 236 -24.46 13.40 -4.95
N LEU A 237 -23.62 13.45 -5.98
CA LEU A 237 -23.29 14.71 -6.65
C LEU A 237 -23.05 14.54 -8.14
N MET A 238 -23.25 15.65 -8.87
CA MET A 238 -22.78 15.79 -10.26
C MET A 238 -21.34 16.26 -10.25
N LEU A 239 -20.41 15.38 -10.60
CA LEU A 239 -18.99 15.71 -10.74
C LEU A 239 -18.75 16.30 -12.13
N ALA A 240 -18.53 17.60 -12.18
CA ALA A 240 -18.28 18.33 -13.44
C ALA A 240 -16.99 17.81 -14.12
N PRO A 241 -16.81 18.06 -15.44
CA PRO A 241 -15.56 17.77 -16.11
C PRO A 241 -14.36 18.38 -15.38
N ARG A 242 -13.30 17.57 -15.18
CA ARG A 242 -12.07 17.95 -14.48
C ARG A 242 -12.21 18.22 -12.97
N ALA A 243 -13.41 18.21 -12.43
CA ALA A 243 -13.63 18.32 -10.99
C ALA A 243 -13.25 17.02 -10.25
N GLU A 244 -13.00 17.17 -8.95
CA GLU A 244 -12.69 16.05 -8.06
C GLU A 244 -13.50 16.13 -6.77
N VAL A 245 -13.69 14.97 -6.14
CA VAL A 245 -14.29 14.83 -4.81
C VAL A 245 -13.41 13.93 -3.97
N ALA A 246 -13.21 14.30 -2.70
CA ALA A 246 -12.45 13.51 -1.74
C ALA A 246 -13.38 12.95 -0.66
N PHE A 247 -13.08 11.75 -0.17
CA PHE A 247 -13.75 11.11 0.95
C PHE A 247 -12.79 10.17 1.69
N GLY A 248 -13.22 9.68 2.85
CA GLY A 248 -12.38 8.82 3.70
C GLY A 248 -13.01 7.47 4.01
N ALA A 249 -12.15 6.47 4.25
CA ALA A 249 -12.51 5.25 4.93
C ALA A 249 -11.57 5.02 6.11
N PHE A 250 -12.12 4.49 7.22
CA PHE A 250 -11.39 4.33 8.46
C PHE A 250 -11.61 2.94 9.04
N PHE A 251 -10.53 2.37 9.57
CA PHE A 251 -10.51 1.08 10.24
C PHE A 251 -9.94 1.28 11.64
N SER A 252 -10.81 1.41 12.64
CA SER A 252 -10.42 1.77 14.00
C SER A 252 -10.72 0.66 14.99
N GLY A 253 -10.05 0.71 16.15
CA GLY A 253 -10.24 -0.21 17.25
C GLY A 253 -10.20 0.50 18.59
N ARG A 254 -11.11 0.12 19.53
CA ARG A 254 -11.19 0.67 20.88
C ARG A 254 -11.71 -0.36 21.87
N ARG A 255 -11.60 -0.08 23.16
CA ARG A 255 -12.33 -0.83 24.19
C ARG A 255 -13.82 -0.56 24.05
N SER A 256 -14.64 -1.55 24.35
CA SER A 256 -16.08 -1.34 24.40
C SER A 256 -16.42 -0.36 25.51
N GLY A 257 -17.16 0.70 25.15
CA GLY A 257 -17.52 1.78 26.06
C GLY A 257 -16.65 3.03 25.96
N ASP A 258 -15.48 2.95 25.30
CA ASP A 258 -14.69 4.14 25.00
C ASP A 258 -15.42 5.01 23.95
N GLU A 259 -15.12 6.31 23.97
CA GLU A 259 -15.66 7.27 23.01
C GLU A 259 -15.27 6.91 21.57
N ALA A 260 -16.16 7.17 20.64
CA ALA A 260 -15.89 6.96 19.21
C ALA A 260 -14.86 7.98 18.71
N LEU A 261 -13.93 7.52 17.88
CA LEU A 261 -12.96 8.42 17.25
C LEU A 261 -13.66 9.31 16.22
N ALA A 262 -13.39 10.62 16.30
CA ALA A 262 -13.82 11.59 15.29
C ALA A 262 -12.66 11.78 14.29
N LEU A 263 -12.71 11.08 13.15
CA LEU A 263 -11.64 11.06 12.18
C LEU A 263 -12.00 11.89 10.95
N ASN A 264 -11.01 12.61 10.42
CA ASN A 264 -11.11 13.32 9.17
C ASN A 264 -9.90 12.95 8.29
N ALA A 265 -10.15 12.44 7.09
CA ALA A 265 -9.10 11.90 6.21
C ALA A 265 -8.06 12.95 5.78
N ASP A 266 -8.48 14.20 5.56
CA ASP A 266 -7.58 15.28 5.18
C ASP A 266 -6.68 15.70 6.35
N ALA A 267 -7.25 15.86 7.53
CA ALA A 267 -6.52 16.22 8.73
C ALA A 267 -5.51 15.13 9.14
N GLU A 268 -5.92 13.85 9.13
CA GLU A 268 -5.04 12.73 9.45
C GLU A 268 -3.91 12.58 8.40
N CYS A 269 -4.22 12.77 7.11
CA CYS A 269 -3.22 12.77 6.04
C CYS A 269 -2.20 13.91 6.22
N ALA A 270 -2.67 15.11 6.57
CA ALA A 270 -1.79 16.26 6.84
C ALA A 270 -0.87 16.00 8.04
N LYS A 271 -1.38 15.47 9.15
CA LYS A 271 -0.58 15.07 10.32
C LYS A 271 0.50 14.05 9.93
N ARG A 272 0.13 13.01 9.15
CA ARG A 272 1.07 11.97 8.71
C ARG A 272 2.20 12.56 7.85
N ARG A 273 1.86 13.40 6.89
CA ARG A 273 2.85 14.06 6.02
C ARG A 273 3.78 14.99 6.80
N ALA A 274 3.25 15.73 7.77
CA ALA A 274 4.04 16.60 8.63
C ALA A 274 5.06 15.80 9.45
N LEU A 275 4.65 14.67 10.04
CA LEU A 275 5.53 13.77 10.79
C LEU A 275 6.65 13.19 9.90
N VAL A 276 6.31 12.73 8.70
CA VAL A 276 7.30 12.19 7.75
C VAL A 276 8.28 13.27 7.34
N ALA A 277 7.81 14.49 7.05
CA ALA A 277 8.68 15.61 6.71
C ALA A 277 9.59 16.04 7.87
N GLU A 278 9.15 15.86 9.11
CA GLU A 278 9.98 16.08 10.30
C GLU A 278 11.11 15.04 10.37
N TRP A 279 10.79 13.75 10.21
CA TRP A 279 11.80 12.69 10.23
C TRP A 279 12.86 12.88 9.15
N GLN A 280 12.46 13.28 7.96
CA GLN A 280 13.38 13.55 6.84
C GLN A 280 14.38 14.67 7.13
N ARG A 281 14.05 15.60 8.02
CA ARG A 281 14.98 16.67 8.44
C ARG A 281 15.96 16.24 9.53
N ASN A 282 15.61 15.19 10.29
CA ASN A 282 16.38 14.78 11.47
C ASN A 282 17.51 13.81 11.15
N LEU A 283 17.42 13.04 10.07
CA LEU A 283 18.45 12.08 9.67
C LEU A 283 18.52 11.98 8.14
N VAL A 284 19.65 12.37 7.59
CA VAL A 284 19.99 12.15 6.18
C VAL A 284 21.19 11.21 6.14
N LEU A 285 21.03 10.04 5.53
CA LEU A 285 22.10 9.09 5.25
C LEU A 285 22.37 9.17 3.74
N ASP A 286 23.51 9.77 3.39
CA ASP A 286 24.02 9.76 2.02
C ASP A 286 24.93 8.53 1.89
N THR A 287 24.51 7.59 1.07
CA THR A 287 25.27 6.35 0.80
C THR A 287 25.82 6.41 -0.62
N PRO A 288 27.11 6.15 -0.83
CA PRO A 288 27.73 6.13 -2.15
C PRO A 288 27.14 5.07 -3.08
#